data_b8a0cc1b32c02e19eaf2875370fbc061
#
_entry.id   b8a0cc1b32c02e19eaf2875370fbc061
#
_cell.length_a   1.000
_cell.length_b   1.000
_cell.length_c   1.000
_cell.angle_alpha   90.00
_cell.angle_beta   90.00
_cell.angle_gamma   90.00
#
_symmetry.space_group_name_H-M   'P 1'
#
loop_
_entity.id
_entity.type
_entity.pdbx_description
1 polymer ?
#
loop_
_entity_poly.entity_id
_entity_poly.type
_entity_poly.pdbx_seq_one_letter_code
_entity_poly.pdbx_strand_id
1 'polypeptide(L)'
;MIKYIFNIVTLLVIASMIGCGNSNTASEIHTNSNQNSENETDMITQKITPCLWVETTDAKAVVDYYLSIFKDGKMKAYHQYENPPEAGGGKFETAIIEIAGMELSILAAGPYFKFNESVSFVINTKDQAETDYYWEALTANGGEESSCGWCKDKYGLSWQVVPVEYFDLINSDDPKVREKAMKNTLTQKKLILSELK
;
A
#
# COMPACT_ATOMS: atom_id res chain seq x y z
N MET A 1 -22.63 14.35 -4.09
CA MET A 1 -21.28 13.78 -4.12
C MET A 1 -20.90 13.08 -2.80
N ILE A 2 -20.87 13.76 -1.67
CA ILE A 2 -20.52 13.19 -0.34
C ILE A 2 -21.42 12.00 0.10
N LYS A 3 -22.73 12.02 -0.21
CA LYS A 3 -23.66 10.93 0.15
C LYS A 3 -23.34 9.58 -0.54
N TYR A 4 -22.83 9.62 -1.77
CA TYR A 4 -22.50 8.39 -2.52
C TYR A 4 -21.20 7.75 -2.03
N ILE A 5 -20.23 8.56 -1.62
CA ILE A 5 -18.97 8.10 -1.06
C ILE A 5 -19.22 7.35 0.27
N PHE A 6 -20.13 7.86 1.10
CA PHE A 6 -20.47 7.22 2.38
C PHE A 6 -21.12 5.84 2.18
N ASN A 7 -21.92 5.66 1.12
CA ASN A 7 -22.51 4.35 0.80
C ASN A 7 -21.47 3.31 0.34
N ILE A 8 -20.48 3.72 -0.45
CA ILE A 8 -19.39 2.80 -0.88
C ILE A 8 -18.56 2.34 0.31
N VAL A 9 -18.18 3.27 1.20
CA VAL A 9 -17.40 2.95 2.42
C VAL A 9 -18.20 2.07 3.37
N THR A 10 -19.52 2.32 3.51
CA THR A 10 -20.40 1.51 4.38
C THR A 10 -20.58 0.10 3.80
N LEU A 11 -20.66 -0.07 2.48
CA LEU A 11 -20.77 -1.38 1.86
C LEU A 11 -19.50 -2.23 2.04
N LEU A 12 -18.33 -1.61 1.98
CA LEU A 12 -17.05 -2.28 2.25
C LEU A 12 -16.93 -2.84 3.67
N VAL A 13 -17.43 -2.09 4.66
CA VAL A 13 -17.45 -2.56 6.06
C VAL A 13 -18.46 -3.70 6.26
N ILE A 14 -19.61 -3.67 5.55
CA ILE A 14 -20.65 -4.70 5.65
C ILE A 14 -20.24 -5.99 4.92
N ALA A 15 -19.55 -5.90 3.78
CA ALA A 15 -19.06 -7.08 3.06
C ALA A 15 -18.03 -7.89 3.88
N SER A 16 -17.31 -7.24 4.79
CA SER A 16 -16.39 -7.90 5.73
C SER A 16 -17.10 -8.63 6.90
N MET A 17 -18.42 -8.38 7.11
CA MET A 17 -19.17 -8.93 8.26
C MET A 17 -20.21 -9.99 7.88
N ILE A 18 -20.49 -10.25 6.59
CA ILE A 18 -21.49 -11.25 6.16
C ILE A 18 -20.82 -12.59 5.85
N GLY A 19 -20.10 -13.13 6.80
CA GLY A 19 -19.48 -14.45 6.76
C GLY A 19 -19.96 -15.39 7.86
N CYS A 20 -21.13 -15.17 8.48
CA CYS A 20 -21.71 -16.09 9.45
C CYS A 20 -23.23 -16.13 9.34
N GLY A 21 -23.74 -17.10 8.62
CA GLY A 21 -25.16 -17.43 8.58
C GLY A 21 -25.35 -18.95 8.59
N ASN A 22 -25.54 -19.48 9.78
CA ASN A 22 -25.77 -20.87 10.08
C ASN A 22 -27.24 -21.23 9.84
N SER A 23 -27.56 -22.27 9.10
CA SER A 23 -28.85 -22.94 9.16
C SER A 23 -28.67 -24.46 9.12
N ASN A 24 -28.95 -25.08 10.27
CA ASN A 24 -29.01 -26.52 10.48
C ASN A 24 -30.16 -27.13 9.73
N THR A 25 -29.91 -28.22 9.01
CA THR A 25 -30.80 -29.37 8.94
C THR A 25 -29.97 -30.63 8.77
N ALA A 26 -30.22 -31.61 9.61
CA ALA A 26 -29.53 -32.87 9.72
C ALA A 26 -29.92 -33.85 8.60
N SER A 27 -28.95 -34.59 8.09
CA SER A 27 -29.09 -36.05 7.78
C SER A 27 -27.68 -36.63 7.63
N GLU A 28 -27.44 -37.71 8.39
CA GLU A 28 -26.19 -38.47 8.42
C GLU A 28 -25.95 -39.23 7.11
N ILE A 29 -24.73 -39.22 6.62
CA ILE A 29 -24.05 -40.34 5.95
C ILE A 29 -22.55 -40.19 6.13
N HIS A 30 -21.92 -41.20 6.74
CA HIS A 30 -20.47 -41.35 6.90
C HIS A 30 -19.75 -41.46 5.57
N THR A 31 -18.72 -40.66 5.33
CA THR A 31 -17.49 -41.12 4.66
C THR A 31 -16.33 -40.18 5.06
N ASN A 32 -15.25 -40.81 5.52
CA ASN A 32 -13.95 -40.17 5.83
C ASN A 32 -13.37 -39.50 4.58
N SER A 33 -13.05 -38.23 4.70
CA SER A 33 -11.93 -37.63 4.00
C SER A 33 -11.46 -36.40 4.81
N ASN A 34 -10.28 -36.50 5.41
CA ASN A 34 -9.54 -35.38 5.95
C ASN A 34 -9.32 -34.36 4.83
N GLN A 35 -10.11 -33.30 4.82
CA GLN A 35 -9.75 -32.07 4.15
C GLN A 35 -9.60 -31.01 5.24
N ASN A 36 -8.35 -30.55 5.41
CA ASN A 36 -8.03 -29.36 6.19
C ASN A 36 -8.88 -28.20 5.65
N SER A 37 -9.91 -27.83 6.38
CA SER A 37 -10.54 -26.52 6.24
C SER A 37 -9.58 -25.50 6.85
N GLU A 38 -8.65 -24.99 6.06
CA GLU A 38 -7.96 -23.74 6.41
C GLU A 38 -9.03 -22.65 6.50
N ASN A 39 -9.25 -22.16 7.72
CA ASN A 39 -10.26 -21.17 8.02
C ASN A 39 -9.94 -19.87 7.27
N GLU A 40 -10.90 -19.34 6.52
CA GLU A 40 -10.89 -18.01 5.86
C GLU A 40 -10.62 -16.81 6.82
N THR A 41 -10.49 -17.04 8.11
CA THR A 41 -10.21 -16.00 9.13
C THR A 41 -8.75 -15.55 9.19
N ASP A 42 -7.84 -16.20 8.45
CA ASP A 42 -6.39 -15.88 8.47
C ASP A 42 -5.97 -14.79 7.46
N MET A 43 -6.93 -14.14 6.79
CA MET A 43 -6.62 -13.21 5.70
C MET A 43 -6.18 -11.82 6.14
N ILE A 44 -6.53 -11.37 7.37
CA ILE A 44 -6.12 -10.06 7.91
C ILE A 44 -5.23 -10.28 9.12
N THR A 45 -3.93 -10.13 8.94
CA THR A 45 -2.92 -10.40 9.97
C THR A 45 -2.55 -9.18 10.80
N GLN A 46 -2.88 -7.96 10.34
CA GLN A 46 -2.61 -6.72 11.07
C GLN A 46 -3.90 -6.00 11.48
N LYS A 47 -3.90 -5.43 12.71
CA LYS A 47 -5.08 -4.77 13.29
C LYS A 47 -5.46 -3.49 12.56
N ILE A 48 -4.50 -2.78 11.97
CA ILE A 48 -4.71 -1.54 11.22
C ILE A 48 -4.09 -1.74 9.84
N THR A 49 -4.92 -1.71 8.80
CA THR A 49 -4.49 -1.84 7.41
C THR A 49 -4.72 -0.52 6.68
N PRO A 50 -3.67 0.13 6.17
CA PRO A 50 -3.84 1.31 5.33
C PRO A 50 -4.66 0.97 4.09
N CYS A 51 -5.66 1.81 3.77
CA CYS A 51 -6.47 1.68 2.57
C CYS A 51 -6.09 2.79 1.58
N LEU A 52 -5.64 2.39 0.42
CA LEU A 52 -5.25 3.28 -0.67
C LEU A 52 -6.42 3.40 -1.66
N TRP A 53 -7.09 4.55 -1.66
CA TRP A 53 -8.04 4.88 -2.72
C TRP A 53 -7.28 5.40 -3.93
N VAL A 54 -7.24 4.65 -5.01
CA VAL A 54 -6.48 4.99 -6.22
C VAL A 54 -7.42 5.50 -7.30
N GLU A 55 -7.03 6.55 -8.04
CA GLU A 55 -7.82 7.19 -9.10
C GLU A 55 -7.99 6.31 -10.35
N THR A 56 -8.43 5.07 -10.16
CA THR A 56 -8.70 4.09 -11.21
C THR A 56 -9.86 3.19 -10.79
N THR A 57 -10.35 2.37 -11.70
CA THR A 57 -11.28 1.26 -11.42
C THR A 57 -10.64 -0.10 -11.62
N ASP A 58 -9.33 -0.15 -11.88
CA ASP A 58 -8.55 -1.36 -12.13
C ASP A 58 -7.56 -1.58 -10.97
N ALA A 59 -8.01 -2.29 -9.93
CA ALA A 59 -7.14 -2.62 -8.79
C ALA A 59 -6.04 -3.61 -9.19
N LYS A 60 -6.30 -4.46 -10.20
CA LYS A 60 -5.30 -5.42 -10.63
C LYS A 60 -4.06 -4.75 -11.23
N ALA A 61 -4.25 -3.71 -12.05
CA ALA A 61 -3.14 -2.93 -12.59
C ALA A 61 -2.33 -2.22 -11.47
N VAL A 62 -2.99 -1.79 -10.38
CA VAL A 62 -2.32 -1.22 -9.20
C VAL A 62 -1.50 -2.29 -8.47
N VAL A 63 -2.07 -3.46 -8.27
CA VAL A 63 -1.38 -4.61 -7.65
C VAL A 63 -0.16 -5.00 -8.47
N ASP A 64 -0.33 -5.23 -9.78
CA ASP A 64 0.76 -5.64 -10.68
C ASP A 64 1.91 -4.62 -10.66
N TYR A 65 1.59 -3.32 -10.54
CA TYR A 65 2.59 -2.27 -10.39
C TYR A 65 3.39 -2.41 -9.10
N TYR A 66 2.73 -2.47 -7.93
CA TYR A 66 3.46 -2.58 -6.67
C TYR A 66 4.25 -3.90 -6.57
N LEU A 67 3.69 -5.03 -7.05
CA LEU A 67 4.40 -6.30 -7.08
C LEU A 67 5.58 -6.31 -8.07
N SER A 68 5.58 -5.44 -9.06
CA SER A 68 6.75 -5.26 -9.92
C SER A 68 7.92 -4.57 -9.22
N ILE A 69 7.64 -3.72 -8.22
CA ILE A 69 8.63 -2.98 -7.42
C ILE A 69 9.06 -3.80 -6.19
N PHE A 70 8.10 -4.28 -5.41
CA PHE A 70 8.37 -5.04 -4.19
C PHE A 70 8.41 -6.54 -4.50
N LYS A 71 9.62 -7.09 -4.64
CA LYS A 71 9.83 -8.47 -5.14
C LYS A 71 9.38 -9.56 -4.17
N ASP A 72 9.27 -9.25 -2.89
CA ASP A 72 8.71 -10.11 -1.83
C ASP A 72 7.19 -9.98 -1.73
N GLY A 73 6.59 -9.09 -2.53
CA GLY A 73 5.17 -8.80 -2.48
C GLY A 73 4.29 -9.93 -3.00
N LYS A 74 3.09 -10.01 -2.46
CA LYS A 74 2.05 -10.94 -2.92
C LYS A 74 0.67 -10.33 -2.81
N MET A 75 -0.23 -10.74 -3.72
CA MET A 75 -1.66 -10.46 -3.61
C MET A 75 -2.30 -11.51 -2.71
N LYS A 76 -3.02 -11.08 -1.67
CA LYS A 76 -3.73 -11.95 -0.71
C LYS A 76 -5.21 -12.12 -1.08
N ALA A 77 -5.83 -11.06 -1.57
CA ALA A 77 -7.24 -11.09 -1.99
C ALA A 77 -7.48 -10.13 -3.15
N TYR A 78 -8.51 -10.42 -3.94
CA TYR A 78 -9.01 -9.56 -5.00
C TYR A 78 -10.51 -9.78 -5.19
N HIS A 79 -11.28 -8.68 -5.26
CA HIS A 79 -12.72 -8.74 -5.47
C HIS A 79 -13.17 -7.64 -6.43
N GLN A 80 -14.18 -7.98 -7.24
CA GLN A 80 -14.90 -7.05 -8.09
C GLN A 80 -16.31 -6.86 -7.54
N TYR A 81 -16.76 -5.61 -7.54
CA TYR A 81 -18.10 -5.24 -7.07
C TYR A 81 -18.81 -4.41 -8.13
N GLU A 82 -20.12 -4.44 -8.06
CA GLU A 82 -20.99 -3.58 -8.86
C GLU A 82 -21.92 -2.81 -7.93
N ASN A 83 -21.90 -1.48 -8.01
CA ASN A 83 -22.82 -0.64 -7.27
C ASN A 83 -24.22 -0.78 -7.86
N PRO A 84 -25.26 -0.93 -7.03
CA PRO A 84 -26.61 -0.93 -7.53
C PRO A 84 -26.98 0.45 -8.10
N PRO A 85 -27.94 0.52 -9.07
CA PRO A 85 -28.31 1.78 -9.74
C PRO A 85 -28.69 2.92 -8.78
N GLU A 86 -29.35 2.60 -7.67
CA GLU A 86 -29.75 3.54 -6.63
C GLU A 86 -28.57 4.14 -5.86
N ALA A 87 -27.40 3.47 -5.88
CA ALA A 87 -26.15 3.96 -5.34
C ALA A 87 -25.25 4.64 -6.40
N GLY A 88 -25.80 4.94 -7.57
CA GLY A 88 -25.08 5.59 -8.66
C GLY A 88 -24.54 4.64 -9.73
N GLY A 89 -24.71 3.34 -9.55
CA GLY A 89 -24.19 2.32 -10.48
C GLY A 89 -22.67 2.29 -10.55
N GLY A 90 -22.15 1.48 -11.50
CA GLY A 90 -20.73 1.40 -11.80
C GLY A 90 -20.01 0.27 -11.05
N LYS A 91 -18.83 -0.08 -11.56
CA LYS A 91 -17.99 -1.15 -11.02
C LYS A 91 -16.84 -0.54 -10.24
N PHE A 92 -16.40 -1.26 -9.21
CA PHE A 92 -15.17 -0.98 -8.49
C PHE A 92 -14.48 -2.28 -8.09
N GLU A 93 -13.21 -2.18 -7.79
CA GLU A 93 -12.39 -3.32 -7.43
C GLU A 93 -11.65 -3.06 -6.13
N THR A 94 -11.41 -4.13 -5.39
CA THR A 94 -10.56 -4.10 -4.19
C THR A 94 -9.53 -5.19 -4.26
N ALA A 95 -8.38 -4.94 -3.64
CA ALA A 95 -7.38 -5.96 -3.42
C ALA A 95 -6.72 -5.80 -2.05
N ILE A 96 -6.19 -6.88 -1.51
CA ILE A 96 -5.28 -6.88 -0.37
C ILE A 96 -3.95 -7.37 -0.89
N ILE A 97 -2.91 -6.59 -0.68
CA ILE A 97 -1.52 -6.96 -1.00
C ILE A 97 -0.68 -6.93 0.28
N GLU A 98 0.37 -7.71 0.28
CA GLU A 98 1.45 -7.62 1.26
C GLU A 98 2.73 -7.23 0.53
N ILE A 99 3.38 -6.15 0.96
CA ILE A 99 4.67 -5.67 0.43
C ILE A 99 5.57 -5.31 1.60
N ALA A 100 6.81 -5.71 1.56
CA ALA A 100 7.80 -5.48 2.64
C ALA A 100 7.26 -5.82 4.04
N GLY A 101 6.46 -6.89 4.15
CA GLY A 101 5.83 -7.35 5.40
C GLY A 101 4.63 -6.53 5.87
N MET A 102 4.18 -5.53 5.11
CA MET A 102 3.00 -4.72 5.44
C MET A 102 1.83 -5.03 4.52
N GLU A 103 0.66 -5.27 5.11
CA GLU A 103 -0.59 -5.37 4.34
C GLU A 103 -1.14 -4.00 3.97
N LEU A 104 -1.58 -3.87 2.73
CA LEU A 104 -2.28 -2.71 2.20
C LEU A 104 -3.60 -3.16 1.55
N SER A 105 -4.66 -2.41 1.78
CA SER A 105 -5.91 -2.52 1.03
C SER A 105 -5.88 -1.53 -0.13
N ILE A 106 -6.16 -2.01 -1.32
CA ILE A 106 -6.34 -1.19 -2.53
C ILE A 106 -7.83 -1.05 -2.79
N LEU A 107 -8.30 0.18 -2.97
CA LEU A 107 -9.65 0.50 -3.41
C LEU A 107 -9.58 1.28 -4.73
N ALA A 108 -9.98 0.65 -5.81
CA ALA A 108 -10.04 1.22 -7.15
C ALA A 108 -11.51 1.50 -7.50
N ALA A 109 -12.00 2.66 -7.08
CA ALA A 109 -13.41 3.06 -7.21
C ALA A 109 -13.58 4.39 -7.96
N GLY A 110 -12.60 4.76 -8.77
CA GLY A 110 -12.64 5.97 -9.62
C GLY A 110 -12.01 7.21 -8.99
N PRO A 111 -12.00 8.33 -9.71
CA PRO A 111 -11.16 9.49 -9.42
C PRO A 111 -11.82 10.47 -8.42
N TYR A 112 -12.26 9.98 -7.27
CA TYR A 112 -12.90 10.83 -6.27
C TYR A 112 -11.93 11.51 -5.32
N PHE A 113 -10.77 10.87 -5.04
CA PHE A 113 -9.76 11.37 -4.12
C PHE A 113 -8.39 11.27 -4.74
N LYS A 114 -7.54 12.25 -4.41
CA LYS A 114 -6.13 12.31 -4.78
C LYS A 114 -5.26 12.16 -3.55
N PHE A 115 -4.17 11.43 -3.71
CA PHE A 115 -3.11 11.42 -2.71
C PHE A 115 -2.47 12.80 -2.57
N ASN A 116 -1.91 13.05 -1.41
CA ASN A 116 -1.10 14.21 -1.12
C ASN A 116 0.04 13.84 -0.16
N GLU A 117 0.89 14.80 0.15
CA GLU A 117 2.10 14.60 0.95
C GLU A 117 1.86 14.50 2.46
N SER A 118 0.62 14.66 2.95
CA SER A 118 0.31 14.54 4.38
C SER A 118 0.42 13.12 4.92
N VAL A 119 0.37 12.13 4.02
CA VAL A 119 0.67 10.72 4.32
C VAL A 119 1.70 10.23 3.32
N SER A 120 2.74 9.57 3.82
CA SER A 120 3.75 8.92 2.99
C SER A 120 4.20 7.61 3.62
N PHE A 121 4.70 6.71 2.80
CA PHE A 121 5.38 5.50 3.27
C PHE A 121 6.89 5.68 3.18
N VAL A 122 7.60 5.25 4.23
CA VAL A 122 9.06 5.32 4.31
C VAL A 122 9.63 3.95 3.96
N ILE A 123 10.48 3.89 2.95
CA ILE A 123 11.28 2.72 2.62
C ILE A 123 12.65 2.91 3.25
N ASN A 124 12.94 2.13 4.29
CA ASN A 124 14.24 2.10 4.94
C ASN A 124 15.16 1.18 4.13
N THR A 125 16.05 1.76 3.34
CA THR A 125 16.95 1.01 2.47
C THR A 125 18.27 0.69 3.18
N LYS A 126 18.83 -0.50 2.93
CA LYS A 126 20.04 -0.98 3.60
C LYS A 126 21.32 -0.31 3.11
N ASP A 127 21.34 0.14 1.85
CA ASP A 127 22.50 0.71 1.18
C ASP A 127 22.11 1.60 -0.01
N GLN A 128 23.09 2.21 -0.68
CA GLN A 128 22.86 3.09 -1.83
C GLN A 128 22.23 2.34 -3.01
N ALA A 129 22.63 1.10 -3.25
CA ALA A 129 22.12 0.33 -4.39
C ALA A 129 20.62 0.03 -4.25
N GLU A 130 20.16 -0.26 -3.03
CA GLU A 130 18.74 -0.44 -2.73
C GLU A 130 17.98 0.89 -2.78
N THR A 131 18.61 2.00 -2.32
CA THR A 131 18.07 3.36 -2.46
C THR A 131 17.84 3.69 -3.93
N ASP A 132 18.84 3.45 -4.77
CA ASP A 132 18.75 3.69 -6.22
C ASP A 132 17.64 2.85 -6.85
N TYR A 133 17.54 1.57 -6.49
CA TYR A 133 16.52 0.67 -7.01
C TYR A 133 15.09 1.17 -6.74
N TYR A 134 14.76 1.48 -5.47
CA TYR A 134 13.40 1.95 -5.14
C TYR A 134 13.13 3.34 -5.69
N TRP A 135 14.12 4.24 -5.66
CA TRP A 135 13.98 5.57 -6.24
C TRP A 135 13.64 5.51 -7.72
N GLU A 136 14.42 4.76 -8.50
CA GLU A 136 14.22 4.61 -9.94
C GLU A 136 12.90 3.93 -10.27
N ALA A 137 12.54 2.88 -9.53
CA ALA A 137 11.29 2.16 -9.76
C ALA A 137 10.04 3.02 -9.47
N LEU A 138 10.06 3.81 -8.39
CA LEU A 138 8.92 4.64 -7.98
C LEU A 138 8.76 5.89 -8.85
N THR A 139 9.88 6.50 -9.28
CA THR A 139 9.85 7.73 -10.09
C THR A 139 9.68 7.46 -11.59
N ALA A 140 9.76 6.19 -12.01
CA ALA A 140 9.53 5.79 -13.39
C ALA A 140 8.06 5.90 -13.83
N ASN A 141 7.84 5.96 -15.15
CA ASN A 141 6.53 5.78 -15.80
C ASN A 141 5.39 6.69 -15.25
N GLY A 142 5.70 7.92 -14.93
CA GLY A 142 4.75 8.92 -14.42
C GLY A 142 4.88 9.21 -12.93
N GLY A 143 5.86 8.61 -12.24
CA GLY A 143 6.28 9.05 -10.91
C GLY A 143 7.03 10.39 -10.95
N GLU A 144 7.17 11.04 -9.80
CA GLU A 144 7.75 12.36 -9.66
C GLU A 144 8.83 12.38 -8.57
N GLU A 145 10.00 12.92 -8.89
CA GLU A 145 11.04 13.20 -7.91
C GLU A 145 10.70 14.46 -7.09
N SER A 146 10.93 14.41 -5.77
CA SER A 146 10.89 15.58 -4.90
C SER A 146 12.22 15.73 -4.15
N SER A 147 12.26 16.51 -3.08
CA SER A 147 13.46 16.80 -2.32
C SER A 147 13.64 15.85 -1.13
N CYS A 148 14.89 15.70 -0.64
CA CYS A 148 15.19 15.06 0.63
C CYS A 148 14.76 13.58 0.72
N GLY A 149 14.87 12.83 -0.36
CA GLY A 149 14.46 11.44 -0.43
C GLY A 149 12.97 11.22 -0.70
N TRP A 150 12.18 12.28 -0.84
CA TRP A 150 10.75 12.19 -1.18
C TRP A 150 10.55 12.01 -2.68
N CYS A 151 9.57 11.19 -3.03
CA CYS A 151 9.07 11.03 -4.40
C CYS A 151 7.58 10.68 -4.39
N LYS A 152 6.96 10.72 -5.56
CA LYS A 152 5.63 10.16 -5.80
C LYS A 152 5.72 9.04 -6.81
N ASP A 153 4.92 8.00 -6.62
CA ASP A 153 4.74 7.00 -7.64
C ASP A 153 3.75 7.46 -8.72
N LYS A 154 3.57 6.64 -9.74
CA LYS A 154 2.67 6.96 -10.87
C LYS A 154 1.20 7.15 -10.50
N TYR A 155 0.79 6.73 -9.30
CA TYR A 155 -0.55 6.94 -8.77
C TYR A 155 -0.62 8.17 -7.85
N GLY A 156 0.50 8.87 -7.65
CA GLY A 156 0.59 10.06 -6.81
C GLY A 156 0.77 9.78 -5.32
N LEU A 157 0.92 8.51 -4.90
CA LEU A 157 1.23 8.17 -3.52
C LEU A 157 2.64 8.64 -3.18
N SER A 158 2.77 9.31 -2.04
CA SER A 158 4.04 9.83 -1.57
C SER A 158 4.87 8.76 -0.86
N TRP A 159 6.14 8.69 -1.21
CA TRP A 159 7.16 7.82 -0.65
C TRP A 159 8.35 8.62 -0.16
N GLN A 160 9.04 8.07 0.84
CA GLN A 160 10.35 8.52 1.27
C GLN A 160 11.31 7.34 1.13
N VAL A 161 12.34 7.47 0.31
CA VAL A 161 13.36 6.43 0.12
C VAL A 161 14.60 6.85 0.91
N VAL A 162 14.81 6.20 2.06
CA VAL A 162 15.77 6.65 3.07
C VAL A 162 16.73 5.52 3.42
N PRO A 163 18.03 5.65 3.12
CA PRO A 163 19.02 4.68 3.59
C PRO A 163 19.15 4.73 5.13
N VAL A 164 19.18 3.58 5.79
CA VAL A 164 19.24 3.49 7.26
C VAL A 164 20.44 4.24 7.84
N GLU A 165 21.57 4.25 7.15
CA GLU A 165 22.77 4.98 7.55
C GLU A 165 22.55 6.50 7.65
N TYR A 166 21.56 7.06 6.94
CA TYR A 166 21.21 8.48 7.07
C TYR A 166 20.77 8.83 8.50
N PHE A 167 20.05 7.92 9.17
CA PHE A 167 19.62 8.15 10.56
C PHE A 167 20.81 8.21 11.52
N ASP A 168 21.87 7.44 11.27
CA ASP A 168 23.09 7.47 12.06
C ASP A 168 23.81 8.84 11.90
N LEU A 169 23.81 9.37 10.68
CA LEU A 169 24.41 10.67 10.40
C LEU A 169 23.67 11.82 11.07
N ILE A 170 22.33 11.87 10.94
CA ILE A 170 21.55 12.97 11.51
C ILE A 170 21.37 12.88 13.03
N ASN A 171 21.60 11.72 13.63
CA ASN A 171 21.56 11.48 15.08
C ASN A 171 22.96 11.35 15.69
N SER A 172 24.03 11.62 14.94
CA SER A 172 25.41 11.54 15.42
C SER A 172 25.64 12.45 16.62
N ASP A 173 26.43 12.02 17.60
CA ASP A 173 26.84 12.85 18.74
C ASP A 173 27.72 14.04 18.31
N ASP A 174 28.43 13.92 17.18
CA ASP A 174 29.22 15.04 16.61
C ASP A 174 28.29 16.04 15.87
N PRO A 175 28.18 17.30 16.38
CA PRO A 175 27.37 18.33 15.75
C PRO A 175 27.78 18.62 14.31
N LYS A 176 29.06 18.51 13.97
CA LYS A 176 29.55 18.79 12.60
C LYS A 176 29.06 17.75 11.61
N VAL A 177 28.99 16.49 12.03
CA VAL A 177 28.43 15.38 11.21
C VAL A 177 26.95 15.63 10.97
N ARG A 178 26.18 15.93 12.04
CA ARG A 178 24.74 16.22 11.92
C ARG A 178 24.45 17.40 10.99
N GLU A 179 25.14 18.52 11.22
CA GLU A 179 24.94 19.75 10.43
C GLU A 179 25.28 19.53 8.96
N LYS A 180 26.36 18.80 8.67
CA LYS A 180 26.76 18.46 7.30
C LYS A 180 25.70 17.58 6.63
N ALA A 181 25.27 16.49 7.28
CA ALA A 181 24.25 15.61 6.75
C ALA A 181 22.93 16.34 6.50
N MET A 182 22.44 17.12 7.46
CA MET A 182 21.22 17.91 7.34
C MET A 182 21.30 18.91 6.18
N LYS A 183 22.39 19.67 6.09
CA LYS A 183 22.62 20.65 5.02
C LYS A 183 22.61 19.98 3.64
N ASN A 184 23.33 18.85 3.52
CA ASN A 184 23.47 18.17 2.23
C ASN A 184 22.13 17.52 1.82
N THR A 185 21.37 16.97 2.77
CA THR A 185 20.02 16.43 2.51
C THR A 185 19.11 17.47 1.83
N LEU A 186 19.14 18.72 2.30
CA LEU A 186 18.28 19.79 1.75
C LEU A 186 18.61 20.16 0.30
N THR A 187 19.75 19.75 -0.21
CA THR A 187 20.18 20.02 -1.59
C THR A 187 19.96 18.85 -2.53
N GLN A 188 19.58 17.68 -2.00
CA GLN A 188 19.40 16.47 -2.78
C GLN A 188 17.93 16.18 -3.05
N LYS A 189 17.64 15.52 -4.16
CA LYS A 189 16.38 14.83 -4.41
C LYS A 189 16.49 13.40 -3.90
N LYS A 190 17.12 12.51 -4.64
CA LYS A 190 17.54 11.19 -4.14
C LYS A 190 18.67 11.34 -3.14
N LEU A 191 18.62 10.62 -2.03
CA LEU A 191 19.69 10.64 -1.05
C LEU A 191 20.92 9.88 -1.56
N ILE A 192 22.06 10.59 -1.62
CA ILE A 192 23.36 10.04 -2.03
C ILE A 192 24.24 9.97 -0.78
N LEU A 193 24.40 8.77 -0.22
CA LEU A 193 25.10 8.54 1.05
C LEU A 193 26.52 9.10 1.08
N SER A 194 27.28 8.99 -0.01
CA SER A 194 28.65 9.49 -0.10
C SER A 194 28.76 11.01 0.01
N GLU A 195 27.69 11.72 -0.30
CA GLU A 195 27.62 13.19 -0.24
C GLU A 195 27.08 13.68 1.11
N LEU A 196 26.42 12.81 1.88
CA LEU A 196 25.88 13.14 3.21
C LEU A 196 26.95 13.12 4.31
N LYS A 197 28.04 12.37 4.09
CA LYS A 197 29.17 12.17 5.01
C LYS A 197 30.16 13.34 5.04
#